data_43d43d93668553a41574f6ff313da2b5
#
_entry.id   43d43d93668553a41574f6ff313da2b5
#
_cell.length_a   1.000
_cell.length_b   1.000
_cell.length_c   1.000
_cell.angle_alpha   90.00
_cell.angle_beta   90.00
_cell.angle_gamma   90.00
#
_symmetry.space_group_name_H-M   'P 1'
#
loop_
_entity.id
_entity.type
_entity.pdbx_description
1 polymer ?
#
loop_
_entity_poly.entity_id
_entity_poly.type
_entity_poly.pdbx_seq_one_letter_code
_entity_poly.pdbx_strand_id
1 'polypeptide(L)'
;MSLELYAKAMTAYFGMYGVTMTTNPDLFWSEKGIMMMPYVKAFGAATTLPGFFARMTGLGFIVMVLGKHFGTSDKTFSQQCVAFHVLSTKWFYGLATLTVGRRQPAMFTPW
;
A
#
# COMPACT_ATOMS: atom_id res chain seq x y z
N MET A 1 2.25 22.10 8.22
CA MET A 1 1.08 21.21 8.20
C MET A 1 0.76 20.78 9.63
N SER A 2 -0.49 20.87 10.02
CA SER A 2 -0.88 20.43 11.36
C SER A 2 -0.99 18.92 11.43
N LEU A 3 -0.87 18.38 12.63
CA LEU A 3 -1.03 16.95 12.88
C LEU A 3 -2.44 16.47 12.46
N GLU A 4 -3.45 17.27 12.76
CA GLU A 4 -4.83 16.95 12.39
C GLU A 4 -5.01 16.87 10.88
N LEU A 5 -4.46 17.82 10.15
CA LEU A 5 -4.55 17.82 8.70
C LEU A 5 -3.83 16.62 8.10
N TYR A 6 -2.64 16.31 8.60
CA TYR A 6 -1.90 15.13 8.16
C TYR A 6 -2.69 13.85 8.42
N ALA A 7 -3.28 13.72 9.61
CA ALA A 7 -4.07 12.55 9.94
C ALA A 7 -5.28 12.41 9.02
N LYS A 8 -5.96 13.50 8.69
CA LYS A 8 -7.08 13.47 7.75
C LYS A 8 -6.65 13.05 6.35
N ALA A 9 -5.54 13.62 5.87
CA ALA A 9 -5.01 13.27 4.55
C ALA A 9 -4.61 11.80 4.48
N MET A 10 -3.97 11.28 5.52
CA MET A 10 -3.57 9.88 5.57
C MET A 10 -4.75 8.94 5.72
N THR A 11 -5.80 9.37 6.41
CA THR A 11 -7.04 8.59 6.51
C THR A 11 -7.64 8.39 5.12
N ALA A 12 -7.72 9.44 4.32
CA ALA A 12 -8.22 9.34 2.95
C ALA A 12 -7.29 8.48 2.08
N TYR A 13 -5.99 8.69 2.19
CA TYR A 13 -5.00 7.97 1.40
C TYR A 13 -5.01 6.47 1.70
N PHE A 14 -4.87 6.10 2.96
CA PHE A 14 -4.85 4.69 3.34
C PHE A 14 -6.23 4.03 3.23
N GLY A 15 -7.29 4.80 3.40
CA GLY A 15 -8.64 4.30 3.16
C GLY A 15 -8.84 3.93 1.70
N MET A 16 -8.47 4.80 0.79
CA MET A 16 -8.55 4.54 -0.65
C MET A 16 -7.64 3.36 -1.02
N TYR A 17 -6.40 3.38 -0.55
CA TYR A 17 -5.46 2.31 -0.81
C TYR A 17 -5.98 0.97 -0.29
N GLY A 18 -6.50 0.97 0.94
CA GLY A 18 -7.02 -0.24 1.56
C GLY A 18 -8.19 -0.83 0.80
N VAL A 19 -9.16 0.00 0.43
CA VAL A 19 -10.34 -0.46 -0.30
C VAL A 19 -9.96 -1.02 -1.67
N THR A 20 -9.12 -0.30 -2.41
CA THR A 20 -8.74 -0.72 -3.76
C THR A 20 -7.91 -2.00 -3.74
N MET A 21 -6.97 -2.12 -2.82
CA MET A 21 -6.14 -3.33 -2.71
C MET A 21 -6.93 -4.53 -2.23
N THR A 22 -7.93 -4.33 -1.38
CA THR A 22 -8.76 -5.42 -0.88
C THR A 22 -9.72 -5.93 -1.93
N THR A 23 -10.30 -5.05 -2.73
CA THR A 23 -11.36 -5.42 -3.68
C THR A 23 -10.79 -5.90 -5.01
N ASN A 24 -9.94 -5.10 -5.64
CA ASN A 24 -9.38 -5.46 -6.95
C ASN A 24 -8.04 -4.73 -7.15
N PRO A 25 -6.95 -5.28 -6.64
CA PRO A 25 -5.66 -4.61 -6.76
C PRO A 25 -5.19 -4.43 -8.20
N ASP A 26 -5.55 -5.35 -9.10
CA ASP A 26 -5.13 -5.26 -10.49
C ASP A 26 -5.79 -4.11 -11.24
N LEU A 27 -7.04 -3.81 -10.93
CA LEU A 27 -7.76 -2.71 -11.57
C LEU A 27 -7.10 -1.36 -11.26
N PHE A 28 -6.52 -1.21 -10.08
CA PHE A 28 -5.99 0.08 -9.64
C PHE A 28 -4.47 0.15 -9.69
N TRP A 29 -3.79 -0.92 -9.31
CA TRP A 29 -2.37 -0.86 -8.95
C TRP A 29 -1.45 -1.68 -9.87
N SER A 30 -1.96 -2.23 -10.95
CA SER A 30 -1.11 -2.92 -11.93
C SER A 30 -0.68 -1.96 -13.05
N GLU A 31 0.21 -2.43 -13.92
CA GLU A 31 0.67 -1.64 -15.06
C GLU A 31 -0.46 -1.22 -16.00
N LYS A 32 -1.54 -2.01 -16.05
CA LYS A 32 -2.73 -1.70 -16.85
C LYS A 32 -3.86 -1.13 -16.00
N GLY A 33 -3.59 -0.85 -14.75
CA GLY A 33 -4.59 -0.31 -13.84
C GLY A 33 -4.67 1.20 -13.91
N ILE A 34 -5.59 1.76 -13.13
CA ILE A 34 -5.85 3.20 -13.12
C ILE A 34 -4.60 3.99 -12.70
N MET A 35 -3.86 3.48 -11.73
CA MET A 35 -2.64 4.15 -11.23
C MET A 35 -1.42 3.88 -12.11
N MET A 36 -1.54 2.98 -13.09
CA MET A 36 -0.48 2.67 -14.07
C MET A 36 0.90 2.51 -13.42
N MET A 37 1.03 1.51 -12.55
CA MET A 37 2.32 1.24 -11.91
C MET A 37 3.13 0.28 -12.79
N PRO A 38 4.13 0.78 -13.53
CA PRO A 38 4.78 0.01 -14.60
C PRO A 38 5.59 -1.18 -14.09
N TYR A 39 5.92 -1.21 -12.82
CA TYR A 39 6.69 -2.30 -12.21
C TYR A 39 5.79 -3.36 -11.56
N VAL A 40 4.49 -3.25 -11.71
CA VAL A 40 3.55 -4.24 -11.17
C VAL A 40 2.73 -4.80 -12.31
N LYS A 41 3.02 -6.02 -12.73
CA LYS A 41 2.30 -6.61 -13.86
C LYS A 41 0.87 -6.98 -13.49
N ALA A 42 0.73 -7.84 -12.50
CA ALA A 42 -0.58 -8.23 -11.99
C ALA A 42 -0.41 -8.91 -10.64
N PHE A 43 -1.37 -8.69 -9.77
CA PHE A 43 -1.40 -9.42 -8.50
C PHE A 43 -2.07 -10.79 -8.64
N GLY A 44 -3.09 -10.86 -9.51
CA GLY A 44 -3.82 -12.09 -9.70
C GLY A 44 -5.01 -12.25 -8.77
N ALA A 45 -5.64 -13.42 -8.82
CA ALA A 45 -6.81 -13.72 -8.02
C ALA A 45 -6.45 -13.88 -6.53
N ALA A 46 -7.47 -13.82 -5.68
CA ALA A 46 -7.29 -13.98 -4.24
C ALA A 46 -6.73 -15.37 -3.86
N THR A 47 -6.87 -16.34 -4.74
CA THR A 47 -6.36 -17.70 -4.53
C THR A 47 -4.89 -17.85 -4.87
N THR A 48 -4.29 -16.86 -5.54
CA THR A 48 -2.85 -16.85 -5.80
C THR A 48 -2.14 -16.17 -4.65
N LEU A 49 -0.87 -16.51 -4.45
CA LEU A 49 -0.11 -15.96 -3.33
C LEU A 49 0.03 -14.43 -3.42
N PRO A 50 0.45 -13.85 -4.56
CA PRO A 50 0.53 -12.39 -4.65
C PRO A 50 -0.83 -11.72 -4.50
N GLY A 51 -1.88 -12.28 -5.10
CA GLY A 51 -3.22 -11.72 -5.00
C GLY A 51 -3.77 -11.78 -3.58
N PHE A 52 -3.49 -12.85 -2.86
CA PHE A 52 -3.86 -12.96 -1.45
C PHE A 52 -3.15 -11.90 -0.61
N PHE A 53 -1.84 -11.78 -0.74
CA PHE A 53 -1.09 -10.81 0.06
C PHE A 53 -1.45 -9.36 -0.27
N ALA A 54 -1.75 -9.07 -1.53
CA ALA A 54 -2.22 -7.74 -1.91
C ALA A 54 -3.50 -7.39 -1.16
N ARG A 55 -4.45 -8.31 -1.14
CA ARG A 55 -5.72 -8.10 -0.44
C ARG A 55 -5.55 -8.03 1.06
N MET A 56 -4.66 -8.82 1.63
CA MET A 56 -4.37 -8.76 3.06
C MET A 56 -3.72 -7.42 3.44
N THR A 57 -2.85 -6.90 2.60
CA THR A 57 -2.27 -5.57 2.80
C THR A 57 -3.35 -4.50 2.81
N GLY A 58 -4.27 -4.56 1.84
CA GLY A 58 -5.39 -3.63 1.80
C GLY A 58 -6.26 -3.72 3.04
N LEU A 59 -6.55 -4.93 3.48
CA LEU A 59 -7.34 -5.14 4.70
C LEU A 59 -6.64 -4.56 5.92
N GLY A 60 -5.33 -4.72 6.01
CA GLY A 60 -4.54 -4.13 7.09
C GLY A 60 -4.66 -2.61 7.14
N PHE A 61 -4.64 -1.95 5.97
CA PHE A 61 -4.83 -0.51 5.93
C PHE A 61 -6.25 -0.09 6.32
N ILE A 62 -7.26 -0.88 5.93
CA ILE A 62 -8.63 -0.61 6.37
C ILE A 62 -8.73 -0.70 7.88
N VAL A 63 -8.14 -1.72 8.49
CA VAL A 63 -8.15 -1.89 9.95
C VAL A 63 -7.44 -0.72 10.63
N MET A 64 -6.31 -0.28 10.08
CA MET A 64 -5.59 0.87 10.61
C MET A 64 -6.44 2.14 10.60
N VAL A 65 -7.14 2.39 9.48
CA VAL A 65 -8.03 3.55 9.36
C VAL A 65 -9.23 3.43 10.31
N LEU A 66 -9.81 2.24 10.41
CA LEU A 66 -10.91 1.99 11.34
C LEU A 66 -10.50 2.21 12.79
N GLY A 67 -9.23 2.02 13.11
CA GLY A 67 -8.71 2.29 14.45
C GLY A 67 -9.04 3.70 14.93
N LYS A 68 -9.11 4.66 14.00
CA LYS A 68 -9.48 6.04 14.34
C LYS A 68 -10.90 6.13 14.88
N HIS A 69 -11.82 5.31 14.39
CA HIS A 69 -13.16 5.23 14.93
C HIS A 69 -13.20 4.59 16.32
N PHE A 70 -12.22 3.76 16.62
CA PHE A 70 -12.14 3.05 17.88
C PHE A 70 -11.26 3.75 18.91
N GLY A 71 -10.81 4.97 18.60
CA GLY A 71 -10.13 5.80 19.60
C GLY A 71 -8.64 6.03 19.38
N THR A 72 -8.04 5.54 18.29
CA THR A 72 -6.64 5.85 18.02
C THR A 72 -6.47 7.35 17.83
N SER A 73 -5.55 7.94 18.59
CA SER A 73 -5.29 9.38 18.51
C SER A 73 -4.63 9.75 17.18
N ASP A 74 -4.76 11.01 16.78
CA ASP A 74 -4.10 11.52 15.58
C ASP A 74 -2.58 11.34 15.65
N LYS A 75 -2.00 11.51 16.82
CA LYS A 75 -0.57 11.31 17.01
C LYS A 75 -0.16 9.87 16.74
N THR A 76 -0.85 8.92 17.34
CA THR A 76 -0.54 7.49 17.15
C THR A 76 -0.76 7.07 15.71
N PHE A 77 -1.87 7.49 15.10
CA PHE A 77 -2.17 7.17 13.71
C PHE A 77 -1.09 7.75 12.78
N SER A 78 -0.69 9.00 13.00
CA SER A 78 0.35 9.64 12.20
C SER A 78 1.70 8.93 12.34
N GLN A 79 2.03 8.49 13.55
CA GLN A 79 3.25 7.71 13.78
C GLN A 79 3.21 6.39 13.02
N GLN A 80 2.07 5.72 12.99
CA GLN A 80 1.90 4.49 12.22
C GLN A 80 2.11 4.74 10.72
N CYS A 81 1.56 5.83 10.20
CA CYS A 81 1.69 6.17 8.78
C CYS A 81 3.15 6.48 8.42
N VAL A 82 3.83 7.26 9.25
CA VAL A 82 5.24 7.58 9.02
C VAL A 82 6.09 6.32 9.08
N ALA A 83 5.85 5.47 10.08
CA ALA A 83 6.60 4.22 10.22
C ALA A 83 6.41 3.33 8.99
N PHE A 84 5.18 3.22 8.48
CA PHE A 84 4.93 2.45 7.27
C PHE A 84 5.74 2.99 6.08
N HIS A 85 5.71 4.29 5.86
CA HIS A 85 6.44 4.89 4.74
C HIS A 85 7.95 4.71 4.88
N VAL A 86 8.47 4.92 6.07
CA VAL A 86 9.92 4.78 6.30
C VAL A 86 10.36 3.34 6.11
N LEU A 87 9.63 2.39 6.70
CA LEU A 87 10.01 0.98 6.64
C LEU A 87 9.81 0.37 5.24
N SER A 88 8.85 0.88 4.47
CA SER A 88 8.58 0.36 3.13
C SER A 88 9.44 1.01 2.04
N THR A 89 10.12 2.11 2.33
CA THR A 89 10.89 2.87 1.34
C THR A 89 11.89 2.00 0.59
N LYS A 90 12.59 1.12 1.30
CA LYS A 90 13.61 0.27 0.69
C LYS A 90 13.01 -0.66 -0.38
N TRP A 91 11.85 -1.25 -0.09
CA TRP A 91 11.21 -2.13 -1.06
C TRP A 91 10.69 -1.37 -2.27
N PHE A 92 10.08 -0.20 -2.07
CA PHE A 92 9.64 0.63 -3.19
C PHE A 92 10.82 1.09 -4.04
N TYR A 93 11.90 1.50 -3.39
CA TYR A 93 13.11 1.88 -4.11
C TYR A 93 13.67 0.70 -4.91
N GLY A 94 13.69 -0.49 -4.32
CA GLY A 94 14.15 -1.69 -4.98
C GLY A 94 13.33 -2.02 -6.21
N LEU A 95 12.01 -1.92 -6.12
CA LEU A 95 11.13 -2.17 -7.27
C LEU A 95 11.39 -1.18 -8.39
N ALA A 96 11.48 0.10 -8.07
CA ALA A 96 11.74 1.14 -9.07
C ALA A 96 13.09 0.93 -9.75
N THR A 97 14.12 0.57 -8.97
CA THR A 97 15.46 0.33 -9.49
C THR A 97 15.49 -0.90 -10.39
N LEU A 98 14.82 -1.98 -9.99
CA LEU A 98 14.74 -3.18 -10.82
C LEU A 98 14.01 -2.93 -12.13
N THR A 99 12.97 -2.12 -12.09
CA THR A 99 12.25 -1.74 -13.30
C THR A 99 13.15 -0.98 -14.25
N VAL A 100 13.92 -0.03 -13.75
CA VAL A 100 14.90 0.72 -14.55
C VAL A 100 15.98 -0.22 -15.09
N GLY A 101 16.43 -1.16 -14.28
CA GLY A 101 17.43 -2.15 -14.69
C GLY A 101 16.89 -3.25 -15.60
N ARG A 102 15.59 -3.20 -15.94
CA ARG A 102 14.92 -4.18 -16.80
C ARG A 102 14.94 -5.59 -16.28
N ARG A 103 15.11 -5.76 -15.00
CA ARG A 103 15.00 -7.07 -14.38
C ARG A 103 13.54 -7.32 -14.03
N GLN A 104 13.19 -8.61 -13.98
CA GLN A 104 11.89 -8.98 -13.44
C GLN A 104 11.88 -8.57 -11.98
N PRO A 105 10.95 -7.70 -11.57
CA PRO A 105 10.88 -7.31 -10.19
C PRO A 105 10.50 -8.51 -9.34
N ALA A 106 11.38 -8.92 -8.47
CA ALA A 106 11.00 -9.87 -7.44
C ALA A 106 10.34 -9.07 -6.32
N MET A 107 9.04 -8.89 -6.42
CA MET A 107 8.29 -8.04 -5.51
C MET A 107 8.48 -8.43 -4.05
N PHE A 108 8.80 -9.69 -3.82
CA PHE A 108 8.92 -10.24 -2.48
C PHE A 108 10.34 -10.71 -2.18
N THR A 109 11.32 -10.19 -2.90
CA THR A 109 12.71 -10.49 -2.62
C THR A 109 13.06 -10.02 -1.22
N PRO A 110 13.62 -10.86 -0.35
CA PRO A 110 14.05 -10.43 0.97
C PRO A 110 15.16 -9.41 0.88
N TRP A 111 15.27 -8.66 1.92
CA TRP A 111 16.30 -7.62 2.00
C TRP A 111 17.70 -8.21 2.05
#